data_d6f2e8b268063976dc399a19d80abce8
#
_entry.id   d6f2e8b268063976dc399a19d80abce8
#
_cell.length_a   1.000
_cell.length_b   1.000
_cell.length_c   1.000
_cell.angle_alpha   90.00
_cell.angle_beta   90.00
_cell.angle_gamma   90.00
#
_symmetry.space_group_name_H-M   'P 1'
#
loop_
_entity.id
_entity.type
_entity.pdbx_description
1 polymer ?
#
loop_
_entity_poly.entity_id
_entity_poly.type
_entity_poly.pdbx_seq_one_letter_code
_entity_poly.pdbx_strand_id
1 'polypeptide(L)'
;CDWSSGVCSSDLEKARKQIASVIGANSKEIVFTSGATESNNLAIKGVAEMYAEKGNHIITLATEHKATLDTCKRLEKHGIQVTYLPVEANGLVDLDKLKAAITDKTILISIMYANNEIGVIQPVAEIGKLAKERGVLFHSDATQAVGKVPVDVIKDNIDMLSISGHKMYGPKGVGALYVRRRNPRVQLTAQIDGGGHERGMRSGTLNVPGIVGLGEACAIAQAE
;
A
#
# COMPACT_ATOMS: atom_id res chain seq x y z
N CYS A 1 5.26 13.98 32.46
CA CYS A 1 6.09 14.47 31.34
C CYS A 1 5.19 14.76 30.19
N ASP A 2 5.05 16.03 29.91
CA ASP A 2 4.26 16.49 28.78
C ASP A 2 5.07 16.34 27.49
N TRP A 3 5.20 15.08 27.05
CA TRP A 3 5.81 14.71 25.77
C TRP A 3 4.88 15.01 24.59
N SER A 4 3.74 15.64 24.87
CA SER A 4 2.62 15.66 23.94
C SER A 4 2.56 16.88 23.04
N SER A 5 3.30 17.94 23.25
CA SER A 5 2.77 19.17 22.67
C SER A 5 3.55 19.86 21.55
N GLY A 6 4.78 19.53 21.27
CA GLY A 6 5.47 20.30 20.23
C GLY A 6 6.42 19.49 19.36
N VAL A 7 7.43 18.89 19.96
CA VAL A 7 8.53 18.24 19.23
C VAL A 7 8.06 16.98 18.50
N CYS A 8 7.32 16.09 19.18
CA CYS A 8 6.86 14.84 18.55
C CYS A 8 5.90 15.07 17.37
N SER A 9 5.04 16.09 17.44
CA SER A 9 4.10 16.40 16.35
C SER A 9 4.81 16.95 15.12
N SER A 10 5.80 17.84 15.31
CA SER A 10 6.61 18.39 14.21
C SER A 10 7.47 17.33 13.53
N ASP A 11 8.05 16.40 14.31
CA ASP A 11 8.90 15.33 13.78
C ASP A 11 8.09 14.31 12.99
N LEU A 12 6.91 13.93 13.48
CA LEU A 12 5.98 13.08 12.75
C LEU A 12 5.53 13.71 11.43
N GLU A 13 5.23 15.00 11.43
CA GLU A 13 4.82 15.69 10.21
C GLU A 13 6.00 15.86 9.22
N LYS A 14 7.22 16.10 9.72
CA LYS A 14 8.44 16.08 8.90
C LYS A 14 8.62 14.73 8.23
N ALA A 15 8.59 13.64 9.00
CA ALA A 15 8.71 12.28 8.47
C ALA A 15 7.62 11.97 7.44
N ARG A 16 6.38 12.39 7.71
CA ARG A 16 5.26 12.21 6.79
C ARG A 16 5.47 12.91 5.45
N LYS A 17 6.05 14.11 5.46
CA LYS A 17 6.42 14.86 4.25
C LYS A 17 7.55 14.18 3.48
N GLN A 18 8.58 13.69 4.17
CA GLN A 18 9.70 12.97 3.56
C GLN A 18 9.22 11.69 2.86
N ILE A 19 8.37 10.89 3.52
CA ILE A 19 7.79 9.69 2.92
C ILE A 19 6.91 10.04 1.72
N ALA A 20 6.08 11.07 1.83
CA ALA A 20 5.22 11.50 0.73
C ALA A 20 6.03 11.97 -0.48
N SER A 21 7.13 12.70 -0.25
CA SER A 21 8.01 13.23 -1.30
C SER A 21 8.60 12.13 -2.16
N VAL A 22 9.09 11.04 -1.56
CA VAL A 22 9.77 9.95 -2.31
C VAL A 22 8.84 9.16 -3.24
N ILE A 23 7.51 9.29 -3.07
CA ILE A 23 6.50 8.60 -3.89
C ILE A 23 5.58 9.55 -4.66
N GLY A 24 5.86 10.86 -4.67
CA GLY A 24 5.04 11.88 -5.35
C GLY A 24 3.66 12.10 -4.72
N ALA A 25 3.47 11.84 -3.42
CA ALA A 25 2.21 11.95 -2.70
C ALA A 25 2.11 13.24 -1.86
N ASN A 26 0.91 13.49 -1.29
CA ASN A 26 0.71 14.49 -0.26
C ASN A 26 0.90 13.86 1.13
N SER A 27 1.49 14.60 2.08
CA SER A 27 1.71 14.10 3.45
C SER A 27 0.42 13.62 4.13
N LYS A 28 -0.72 14.25 3.84
CA LYS A 28 -2.03 13.85 4.37
C LYS A 28 -2.52 12.47 3.87
N GLU A 29 -1.87 11.90 2.87
CA GLU A 29 -2.19 10.59 2.29
C GLU A 29 -1.37 9.45 2.90
N ILE A 30 -0.44 9.77 3.80
CA ILE A 30 0.41 8.78 4.48
C ILE A 30 -0.25 8.34 5.80
N VAL A 31 -0.30 7.03 6.03
CA VAL A 31 -0.76 6.36 7.27
C VAL A 31 0.41 5.55 7.80
N PHE A 32 0.85 5.81 9.03
CA PHE A 32 1.93 5.05 9.64
C PHE A 32 1.46 3.67 10.11
N THR A 33 2.29 2.67 9.88
CA THR A 33 2.06 1.28 10.24
C THR A 33 3.32 0.68 10.88
N SER A 34 3.25 -0.57 11.31
CA SER A 34 4.41 -1.32 11.82
C SER A 34 5.28 -1.94 10.72
N GLY A 35 4.88 -1.81 9.46
CA GLY A 35 5.58 -2.38 8.30
C GLY A 35 4.63 -2.78 7.18
N ALA A 36 5.19 -3.30 6.07
CA ALA A 36 4.40 -3.66 4.89
C ALA A 36 3.34 -4.72 5.17
N THR A 37 3.60 -5.68 6.05
CA THR A 37 2.58 -6.69 6.40
C THR A 37 1.32 -6.06 6.97
N GLU A 38 1.45 -5.10 7.89
CA GLU A 38 0.30 -4.36 8.40
C GLU A 38 -0.33 -3.50 7.31
N SER A 39 0.48 -2.81 6.49
CA SER A 39 -0.01 -1.98 5.39
C SER A 39 -0.83 -2.78 4.38
N ASN A 40 -0.35 -3.96 3.95
CA ASN A 40 -1.07 -4.85 3.04
C ASN A 40 -2.39 -5.35 3.66
N ASN A 41 -2.38 -5.74 4.93
CA ASN A 41 -3.60 -6.14 5.63
C ASN A 41 -4.61 -5.00 5.74
N LEU A 42 -4.16 -3.79 6.09
CA LEU A 42 -5.02 -2.60 6.16
C LEU A 42 -5.62 -2.26 4.80
N ALA A 43 -4.82 -2.26 3.74
CA ALA A 43 -5.29 -1.97 2.39
C ALA A 43 -6.31 -3.02 1.91
N ILE A 44 -5.94 -4.29 1.93
CA ILE A 44 -6.73 -5.37 1.33
C ILE A 44 -8.00 -5.65 2.14
N LYS A 45 -7.88 -5.82 3.47
CA LYS A 45 -9.04 -6.07 4.34
C LYS A 45 -9.92 -4.83 4.47
N GLY A 46 -9.29 -3.65 4.63
CA GLY A 46 -10.00 -2.39 4.75
C GLY A 46 -10.84 -2.06 3.52
N VAL A 47 -10.36 -2.39 2.31
CA VAL A 47 -11.14 -2.28 1.07
C VAL A 47 -12.24 -3.33 1.03
N ALA A 48 -11.93 -4.60 1.33
CA ALA A 48 -12.92 -5.69 1.28
C ALA A 48 -14.13 -5.40 2.16
N GLU A 49 -13.92 -4.83 3.35
CA GLU A 49 -14.98 -4.46 4.27
C GLU A 49 -15.70 -3.17 3.85
N MET A 50 -14.95 -2.12 3.50
CA MET A 50 -15.51 -0.81 3.15
C MET A 50 -16.37 -0.84 1.89
N TYR A 51 -15.98 -1.67 0.92
CA TYR A 51 -16.64 -1.74 -0.40
C TYR A 51 -17.46 -3.04 -0.59
N ALA A 52 -17.84 -3.71 0.52
CA ALA A 52 -18.61 -4.97 0.48
C ALA A 52 -19.93 -4.87 -0.30
N GLU A 53 -20.60 -3.72 -0.25
CA GLU A 53 -21.84 -3.49 -1.01
C GLU A 53 -21.58 -3.32 -2.52
N LYS A 54 -20.40 -2.86 -2.91
CA LYS A 54 -20.00 -2.67 -4.32
C LYS A 54 -19.63 -3.98 -4.99
N GLY A 55 -18.98 -4.88 -4.27
CA GLY A 55 -18.55 -6.17 -4.80
C GLY A 55 -17.73 -6.97 -3.79
N ASN A 56 -17.33 -8.16 -4.21
CA ASN A 56 -16.60 -9.11 -3.37
C ASN A 56 -15.46 -9.82 -4.11
N HIS A 57 -14.90 -9.20 -5.16
CA HIS A 57 -13.85 -9.81 -5.96
C HIS A 57 -12.56 -9.00 -5.88
N ILE A 58 -11.45 -9.71 -5.66
CA ILE A 58 -10.07 -9.18 -5.62
C ILE A 58 -9.22 -9.93 -6.63
N ILE A 59 -8.37 -9.21 -7.36
CA ILE A 59 -7.40 -9.79 -8.27
C ILE A 59 -5.99 -9.54 -7.71
N THR A 60 -5.15 -10.58 -7.71
CA THR A 60 -3.75 -10.51 -7.28
C THR A 60 -2.89 -11.47 -8.10
N LEU A 61 -1.55 -11.44 -7.93
CA LEU A 61 -0.66 -12.39 -8.58
C LEU A 61 -0.35 -13.59 -7.68
N ALA A 62 -0.11 -14.74 -8.28
CA ALA A 62 0.34 -15.93 -7.57
C ALA A 62 1.75 -15.78 -6.97
N THR A 63 2.53 -14.82 -7.45
CA THR A 63 3.90 -14.52 -7.02
C THR A 63 4.00 -13.42 -5.96
N GLU A 64 2.87 -12.99 -5.39
CA GLU A 64 2.85 -12.00 -4.31
C GLU A 64 3.55 -12.49 -3.04
N HIS A 65 3.99 -11.53 -2.23
CA HIS A 65 4.47 -11.85 -0.88
C HIS A 65 3.38 -12.49 -0.01
N LYS A 66 3.76 -13.36 0.92
CA LYS A 66 2.81 -14.04 1.83
C LYS A 66 1.88 -13.09 2.57
N ALA A 67 2.32 -11.87 2.88
CA ALA A 67 1.46 -10.85 3.51
C ALA A 67 0.21 -10.52 2.69
N THR A 68 0.30 -10.57 1.35
CA THR A 68 -0.84 -10.42 0.42
C THR A 68 -1.59 -11.74 0.26
N LEU A 69 -0.88 -12.84 -0.06
CA LEU A 69 -1.51 -14.14 -0.34
C LEU A 69 -2.29 -14.68 0.85
N ASP A 70 -1.72 -14.65 2.05
CA ASP A 70 -2.38 -15.19 3.24
C ASP A 70 -3.55 -14.28 3.70
N THR A 71 -3.44 -12.96 3.45
CA THR A 71 -4.57 -12.03 3.65
C THR A 71 -5.71 -12.35 2.70
N CYS A 72 -5.45 -12.58 1.42
CA CYS A 72 -6.44 -12.99 0.43
C CYS A 72 -7.09 -14.33 0.80
N LYS A 73 -6.30 -15.36 1.14
CA LYS A 73 -6.81 -16.66 1.62
C LYS A 73 -7.68 -16.55 2.87
N ARG A 74 -7.36 -15.61 3.75
CA ARG A 74 -8.21 -15.34 4.92
C ARG A 74 -9.55 -14.76 4.50
N LEU A 75 -9.57 -13.83 3.55
CA LEU A 75 -10.78 -13.19 3.06
C LEU A 75 -11.68 -14.16 2.27
N GLU A 76 -11.12 -15.13 1.55
CA GLU A 76 -11.90 -16.19 0.90
C GLU A 76 -12.80 -16.96 1.88
N LYS A 77 -12.31 -17.19 3.12
CA LYS A 77 -13.11 -17.81 4.20
C LYS A 77 -14.28 -16.93 4.67
N HIS A 78 -14.30 -15.68 4.26
CA HIS A 78 -15.34 -14.68 4.58
C HIS A 78 -16.15 -14.24 3.36
N GLY A 79 -16.12 -15.02 2.26
CA GLY A 79 -16.98 -14.80 1.10
C GLY A 79 -16.41 -13.87 0.02
N ILE A 80 -15.16 -13.44 0.17
CA ILE A 80 -14.46 -12.73 -0.92
C ILE A 80 -13.98 -13.74 -1.96
N GLN A 81 -14.19 -13.45 -3.23
CA GLN A 81 -13.63 -14.18 -4.34
C GLN A 81 -12.26 -13.62 -4.70
N VAL A 82 -11.26 -14.47 -4.88
CA VAL A 82 -9.91 -14.02 -5.24
C VAL A 82 -9.44 -14.72 -6.51
N THR A 83 -9.05 -13.92 -7.49
CA THR A 83 -8.37 -14.43 -8.70
C THR A 83 -6.86 -14.25 -8.51
N TYR A 84 -6.13 -15.36 -8.47
CA TYR A 84 -4.67 -15.40 -8.44
C TYR A 84 -4.17 -15.60 -9.88
N LEU A 85 -3.76 -14.51 -10.53
CA LEU A 85 -3.22 -14.58 -11.89
C LEU A 85 -1.81 -15.18 -11.88
N PRO A 86 -1.50 -16.10 -12.77
CA PRO A 86 -0.13 -16.53 -13.02
C PRO A 86 0.64 -15.38 -13.70
N VAL A 87 1.96 -15.41 -13.54
CA VAL A 87 2.86 -14.56 -14.33
C VAL A 87 3.37 -15.32 -15.56
N GLU A 88 3.82 -14.57 -16.56
CA GLU A 88 4.50 -15.13 -17.74
C GLU A 88 5.91 -15.66 -17.38
N ALA A 89 6.56 -16.37 -18.30
CA ALA A 89 7.90 -16.94 -18.09
C ALA A 89 8.97 -15.89 -17.70
N ASN A 90 8.76 -14.63 -18.09
CA ASN A 90 9.60 -13.49 -17.70
C ASN A 90 9.21 -12.88 -16.34
N GLY A 91 8.21 -13.44 -15.66
CA GLY A 91 7.72 -12.96 -14.36
C GLY A 91 6.75 -11.77 -14.43
N LEU A 92 6.39 -11.27 -15.59
CA LEU A 92 5.45 -10.17 -15.76
C LEU A 92 3.99 -10.66 -15.75
N VAL A 93 3.09 -9.80 -15.30
CA VAL A 93 1.65 -10.02 -15.48
C VAL A 93 1.25 -9.86 -16.95
N ASP A 94 0.40 -10.75 -17.43
CA ASP A 94 -0.28 -10.60 -18.71
C ASP A 94 -1.44 -9.61 -18.56
N LEU A 95 -1.34 -8.43 -19.18
CA LEU A 95 -2.34 -7.36 -19.07
C LEU A 95 -3.69 -7.74 -19.71
N ASP A 96 -3.70 -8.58 -20.73
CA ASP A 96 -4.95 -9.04 -21.35
C ASP A 96 -5.67 -10.02 -20.42
N LYS A 97 -4.94 -10.94 -19.76
CA LYS A 97 -5.49 -11.81 -18.72
C LYS A 97 -6.00 -11.01 -17.52
N LEU A 98 -5.25 -9.99 -17.08
CA LEU A 98 -5.69 -9.08 -16.03
C LEU A 98 -7.00 -8.38 -16.43
N LYS A 99 -7.06 -7.83 -17.63
CA LYS A 99 -8.25 -7.17 -18.17
C LYS A 99 -9.45 -8.10 -18.24
N ALA A 100 -9.26 -9.35 -18.67
CA ALA A 100 -10.31 -10.37 -18.77
C ALA A 100 -10.80 -10.85 -17.40
N ALA A 101 -9.96 -10.80 -16.37
CA ALA A 101 -10.32 -11.19 -15.01
C ALA A 101 -11.17 -10.14 -14.27
N ILE A 102 -11.19 -8.88 -14.72
CA ILE A 102 -11.99 -7.83 -14.11
C ILE A 102 -13.48 -8.05 -14.40
N THR A 103 -14.29 -8.12 -13.35
CA THR A 103 -15.74 -8.23 -13.39
C THR A 103 -16.42 -7.02 -12.75
N ASP A 104 -17.73 -6.94 -12.83
CA ASP A 104 -18.56 -5.93 -12.15
C ASP A 104 -18.50 -6.04 -10.61
N LYS A 105 -18.03 -7.17 -10.07
CA LYS A 105 -17.80 -7.42 -8.65
C LYS A 105 -16.39 -7.12 -8.19
N THR A 106 -15.47 -6.77 -9.10
CA THR A 106 -14.07 -6.48 -8.76
C THR A 106 -13.97 -5.13 -8.04
N ILE A 107 -13.47 -5.15 -6.81
CA ILE A 107 -13.30 -3.96 -5.97
C ILE A 107 -11.83 -3.56 -5.82
N LEU A 108 -10.90 -4.50 -6.01
CA LEU A 108 -9.48 -4.28 -5.80
C LEU A 108 -8.63 -5.12 -6.76
N ILE A 109 -7.61 -4.48 -7.32
CA ILE A 109 -6.44 -5.12 -7.91
C ILE A 109 -5.28 -4.88 -6.94
N SER A 110 -4.61 -5.94 -6.46
CA SER A 110 -3.45 -5.86 -5.58
C SER A 110 -2.29 -6.58 -6.21
N ILE A 111 -1.34 -5.83 -6.75
CA ILE A 111 -0.16 -6.34 -7.46
C ILE A 111 1.08 -5.62 -6.96
N MET A 112 2.10 -6.39 -6.55
CA MET A 112 3.36 -5.84 -6.05
C MET A 112 4.10 -5.05 -7.14
N TYR A 113 4.81 -4.01 -6.73
CA TYR A 113 5.58 -3.15 -7.64
C TYR A 113 6.81 -3.89 -8.17
N ALA A 114 7.59 -4.46 -7.26
CA ALA A 114 8.79 -5.23 -7.57
C ALA A 114 8.83 -6.50 -6.72
N ASN A 115 9.13 -7.62 -7.35
CA ASN A 115 9.15 -8.91 -6.68
C ASN A 115 10.43 -9.10 -5.84
N ASN A 116 10.26 -9.58 -4.62
CA ASN A 116 11.35 -9.75 -3.65
C ASN A 116 12.25 -10.96 -3.92
N GLU A 117 11.82 -11.91 -4.75
CA GLU A 117 12.56 -13.15 -5.03
C GLU A 117 13.22 -13.11 -6.40
N ILE A 118 12.48 -12.73 -7.43
CA ILE A 118 12.95 -12.75 -8.82
C ILE A 118 13.32 -11.37 -9.37
N GLY A 119 13.10 -10.28 -8.62
CA GLY A 119 13.50 -8.93 -8.96
C GLY A 119 12.73 -8.27 -10.11
N VAL A 120 11.66 -8.90 -10.59
CA VAL A 120 10.85 -8.35 -11.68
C VAL A 120 10.06 -7.13 -11.22
N ILE A 121 10.12 -6.04 -11.99
CA ILE A 121 9.30 -4.84 -11.82
C ILE A 121 8.06 -4.98 -12.71
N GLN A 122 6.87 -4.92 -12.12
CA GLN A 122 5.62 -5.04 -12.85
C GLN A 122 5.28 -3.74 -13.62
N PRO A 123 4.51 -3.80 -14.70
CA PRO A 123 4.09 -2.64 -15.49
C PRO A 123 2.98 -1.86 -14.74
N VAL A 124 3.34 -1.26 -13.59
CA VAL A 124 2.38 -0.66 -12.65
C VAL A 124 1.59 0.50 -13.23
N ALA A 125 2.18 1.29 -14.13
CA ALA A 125 1.50 2.39 -14.79
C ALA A 125 0.36 1.89 -15.70
N GLU A 126 0.58 0.81 -16.45
CA GLU A 126 -0.41 0.16 -17.30
C GLU A 126 -1.51 -0.51 -16.47
N ILE A 127 -1.13 -1.18 -15.36
CA ILE A 127 -2.08 -1.77 -14.42
C ILE A 127 -2.95 -0.67 -13.80
N GLY A 128 -2.35 0.42 -13.32
CA GLY A 128 -3.07 1.54 -12.71
C GLY A 128 -3.99 2.25 -13.71
N LYS A 129 -3.56 2.39 -14.96
CA LYS A 129 -4.42 2.91 -16.04
C LYS A 129 -5.64 2.01 -16.26
N LEU A 130 -5.42 0.71 -16.38
CA LEU A 130 -6.50 -0.28 -16.56
C LEU A 130 -7.46 -0.28 -15.38
N ALA A 131 -6.96 -0.28 -14.15
CA ALA A 131 -7.76 -0.22 -12.93
C ALA A 131 -8.65 1.03 -12.91
N LYS A 132 -8.07 2.20 -13.22
CA LYS A 132 -8.78 3.47 -13.28
C LYS A 132 -9.87 3.49 -14.35
N GLU A 133 -9.58 2.99 -15.56
CA GLU A 133 -10.57 2.88 -16.65
C GLU A 133 -11.76 1.98 -16.30
N ARG A 134 -11.54 0.99 -15.45
CA ARG A 134 -12.56 0.04 -14.97
C ARG A 134 -13.23 0.47 -13.65
N GLY A 135 -12.80 1.58 -13.03
CA GLY A 135 -13.32 2.05 -11.76
C GLY A 135 -13.03 1.09 -10.58
N VAL A 136 -11.94 0.34 -10.66
CA VAL A 136 -11.43 -0.60 -9.65
C VAL A 136 -10.27 0.05 -8.92
N LEU A 137 -10.18 -0.13 -7.59
CA LEU A 137 -9.04 0.37 -6.81
C LEU A 137 -7.77 -0.43 -7.10
N PHE A 138 -6.63 0.27 -7.12
CA PHE A 138 -5.33 -0.34 -7.30
C PHE A 138 -4.45 -0.15 -6.06
N HIS A 139 -4.06 -1.26 -5.45
CA HIS A 139 -3.06 -1.36 -4.38
C HIS A 139 -1.76 -1.98 -4.93
N SER A 140 -0.62 -1.43 -4.54
CA SER A 140 0.68 -2.02 -4.86
C SER A 140 1.55 -2.16 -3.61
N ASP A 141 2.08 -3.36 -3.38
CA ASP A 141 3.16 -3.57 -2.40
C ASP A 141 4.47 -3.10 -3.03
N ALA A 142 4.93 -1.90 -2.62
CA ALA A 142 6.15 -1.28 -3.12
C ALA A 142 7.34 -1.44 -2.16
N THR A 143 7.29 -2.43 -1.27
CA THR A 143 8.32 -2.70 -0.27
C THR A 143 9.71 -2.88 -0.88
N GLN A 144 9.81 -3.43 -2.07
CA GLN A 144 11.08 -3.61 -2.79
C GLN A 144 11.37 -2.50 -3.82
N ALA A 145 10.45 -1.58 -4.05
CA ALA A 145 10.59 -0.52 -5.06
C ALA A 145 11.00 0.83 -4.45
N VAL A 146 10.29 1.30 -3.40
CA VAL A 146 10.55 2.62 -2.80
C VAL A 146 11.98 2.72 -2.31
N GLY A 147 12.66 3.80 -2.70
CA GLY A 147 14.06 4.04 -2.39
C GLY A 147 15.07 3.25 -3.24
N LYS A 148 14.60 2.50 -4.27
CA LYS A 148 15.47 1.73 -5.17
C LYS A 148 15.19 2.02 -6.65
N VAL A 149 13.93 2.30 -6.97
CA VAL A 149 13.50 2.72 -8.30
C VAL A 149 12.56 3.92 -8.15
N PRO A 150 12.43 4.76 -9.18
CA PRO A 150 11.47 5.85 -9.16
C PRO A 150 10.04 5.34 -8.98
N VAL A 151 9.31 5.90 -8.02
CA VAL A 151 7.91 5.59 -7.75
C VAL A 151 7.12 6.90 -7.75
N ASP A 152 6.05 6.97 -8.53
CA ASP A 152 5.15 8.13 -8.57
C ASP A 152 3.69 7.66 -8.57
N VAL A 153 3.05 7.72 -7.41
CA VAL A 153 1.69 7.19 -7.23
C VAL A 153 0.64 7.93 -8.07
N ILE A 154 0.94 9.15 -8.51
CA ILE A 154 0.04 9.93 -9.36
C ILE A 154 0.14 9.47 -10.80
N LYS A 155 1.37 9.38 -11.35
CA LYS A 155 1.63 8.90 -12.71
C LYS A 155 1.14 7.48 -12.90
N ASP A 156 1.44 6.62 -11.92
CA ASP A 156 1.14 5.19 -11.98
C ASP A 156 -0.33 4.88 -11.61
N ASN A 157 -1.13 5.91 -11.31
CA ASN A 157 -2.54 5.78 -10.89
C ASN A 157 -2.73 4.79 -9.73
N ILE A 158 -1.79 4.72 -8.79
CA ILE A 158 -1.85 3.85 -7.62
C ILE A 158 -2.75 4.51 -6.57
N ASP A 159 -3.73 3.80 -6.04
CA ASP A 159 -4.67 4.30 -5.03
C ASP A 159 -4.19 4.02 -3.60
N MET A 160 -3.43 2.94 -3.41
CA MET A 160 -2.79 2.58 -2.14
C MET A 160 -1.42 1.96 -2.42
N LEU A 161 -0.43 2.31 -1.57
CA LEU A 161 0.93 1.81 -1.72
C LEU A 161 1.52 1.43 -0.36
N SER A 162 2.00 0.19 -0.22
CA SER A 162 2.62 -0.29 1.02
C SER A 162 4.13 -0.09 1.01
N ILE A 163 4.66 0.40 2.14
CA ILE A 163 6.07 0.74 2.35
C ILE A 163 6.58 0.11 3.64
N SER A 164 7.84 -0.34 3.66
CA SER A 164 8.51 -0.86 4.86
C SER A 164 9.88 -0.23 5.04
N GLY A 165 10.15 0.30 6.25
CA GLY A 165 11.38 1.03 6.55
C GLY A 165 12.63 0.18 6.40
N HIS A 166 12.64 -1.06 6.91
CA HIS A 166 13.82 -1.91 6.89
C HIS A 166 14.27 -2.38 5.49
N LYS A 167 13.49 -2.14 4.46
CA LYS A 167 13.84 -2.48 3.07
C LYS A 167 14.50 -1.32 2.31
N MET A 168 14.55 -0.14 2.95
CA MET A 168 15.30 1.03 2.47
C MET A 168 16.31 1.52 3.53
N TYR A 169 16.93 0.55 4.23
CA TYR A 169 17.95 0.78 5.26
C TYR A 169 17.49 1.57 6.48
N GLY A 170 16.17 1.75 6.63
CA GLY A 170 15.53 2.36 7.79
C GLY A 170 15.26 1.36 8.93
N PRO A 171 14.63 1.81 10.01
CA PRO A 171 14.34 0.96 11.17
C PRO A 171 13.37 -0.19 10.85
N LYS A 172 13.53 -1.31 11.57
CA LYS A 172 12.54 -2.39 11.63
C LYS A 172 11.34 -1.98 12.48
N GLY A 173 10.18 -2.60 12.24
CA GLY A 173 8.97 -2.35 13.03
C GLY A 173 8.29 -1.02 12.70
N VAL A 174 8.55 -0.45 11.53
CA VAL A 174 7.90 0.75 11.01
C VAL A 174 7.70 0.64 9.50
N GLY A 175 6.59 1.17 9.04
CA GLY A 175 6.23 1.29 7.64
C GLY A 175 5.16 2.35 7.43
N ALA A 176 4.65 2.43 6.24
CA ALA A 176 3.57 3.34 5.89
C ALA A 176 2.66 2.73 4.82
N LEU A 177 1.41 3.16 4.82
CA LEU A 177 0.47 2.97 3.74
C LEU A 177 0.12 4.35 3.15
N TYR A 178 0.37 4.53 1.86
CA TYR A 178 -0.23 5.61 1.11
C TYR A 178 -1.68 5.27 0.82
N VAL A 179 -2.59 6.23 1.05
CA VAL A 179 -4.02 6.10 0.77
C VAL A 179 -4.48 7.36 0.04
N ARG A 180 -4.86 7.23 -1.22
CA ARG A 180 -5.30 8.34 -2.07
C ARG A 180 -6.52 9.04 -1.49
N ARG A 181 -6.48 10.37 -1.41
CA ARG A 181 -7.55 11.19 -0.83
C ARG A 181 -8.44 11.91 -1.84
N ARG A 182 -8.05 11.95 -3.12
CA ARG A 182 -8.79 12.65 -4.18
C ARG A 182 -8.68 11.89 -5.50
N ASN A 183 -9.78 11.77 -6.20
CA ASN A 183 -9.89 11.27 -7.57
C ASN A 183 -9.27 9.86 -7.81
N PRO A 184 -9.77 8.81 -7.11
CA PRO A 184 -10.88 8.76 -6.18
C PRO A 184 -10.45 9.08 -4.73
N ARG A 185 -11.40 9.30 -3.83
CA ARG A 185 -11.16 9.27 -2.40
C ARG A 185 -11.28 7.83 -1.92
N VAL A 186 -10.17 7.22 -1.56
CA VAL A 186 -10.15 5.89 -0.97
C VAL A 186 -10.54 5.96 0.50
N GLN A 187 -11.41 5.06 0.93
CA GLN A 187 -11.79 4.85 2.32
C GLN A 187 -11.44 3.42 2.73
N LEU A 188 -11.07 3.24 3.97
CA LEU A 188 -10.70 1.94 4.52
C LEU A 188 -11.41 1.73 5.85
N THR A 189 -11.88 0.52 6.09
CA THR A 189 -12.23 0.09 7.44
C THR A 189 -10.95 -0.17 8.23
N ALA A 190 -10.84 0.44 9.41
CA ALA A 190 -9.69 0.23 10.29
C ALA A 190 -9.57 -1.24 10.69
N GLN A 191 -8.35 -1.75 10.73
CA GLN A 191 -8.07 -3.13 11.15
C GLN A 191 -7.52 -3.20 12.58
N ILE A 192 -7.23 -2.05 13.18
CA ILE A 192 -6.81 -1.90 14.56
C ILE A 192 -7.66 -0.81 15.19
N ASP A 193 -8.58 -1.21 16.08
CA ASP A 193 -9.46 -0.31 16.80
C ASP A 193 -8.74 0.35 17.98
N GLY A 194 -9.25 1.50 18.45
CA GLY A 194 -8.70 2.20 19.61
C GLY A 194 -8.82 3.72 19.51
N GLY A 195 -7.78 4.45 19.87
CA GLY A 195 -7.78 5.90 20.05
C GLY A 195 -7.92 6.78 18.79
N GLY A 196 -8.24 6.21 17.62
CA GLY A 196 -8.53 6.97 16.40
C GLY A 196 -7.32 7.67 15.76
N HIS A 197 -6.09 7.24 16.08
CA HIS A 197 -4.88 7.76 15.43
C HIS A 197 -4.92 7.56 13.91
N GLU A 198 -4.03 8.22 13.20
CA GLU A 198 -3.94 8.15 11.74
C GLU A 198 -5.30 8.40 11.06
N ARG A 199 -6.02 9.40 11.58
CA ARG A 199 -7.33 9.83 11.04
C ARG A 199 -8.40 8.72 11.09
N GLY A 200 -8.33 7.86 12.11
CA GLY A 200 -9.25 6.74 12.31
C GLY A 200 -8.93 5.49 11.49
N MET A 201 -7.89 5.52 10.65
CA MET A 201 -7.52 4.36 9.82
C MET A 201 -6.63 3.35 10.56
N ARG A 202 -5.85 3.81 11.55
CA ARG A 202 -4.97 2.92 12.31
C ARG A 202 -4.76 3.47 13.72
N SER A 203 -5.33 2.81 14.70
CA SER A 203 -5.21 3.19 16.11
C SER A 203 -3.93 2.63 16.74
N GLY A 204 -3.53 3.22 17.85
CA GLY A 204 -2.35 2.85 18.64
C GLY A 204 -1.30 3.95 18.66
N THR A 205 -0.67 4.14 19.81
CA THR A 205 0.40 5.12 20.01
C THR A 205 1.48 4.96 18.95
N LEU A 206 1.86 6.06 18.31
CA LEU A 206 2.80 6.05 17.21
C LEU A 206 4.23 5.79 17.69
N ASN A 207 4.96 4.95 16.95
CA ASN A 207 6.39 4.70 17.16
C ASN A 207 7.21 5.88 16.62
N VAL A 208 7.26 6.99 17.37
CA VAL A 208 7.91 8.23 16.93
C VAL A 208 9.35 8.01 16.47
N PRO A 209 10.24 7.34 17.25
CA PRO A 209 11.62 7.11 16.79
C PRO A 209 11.71 6.31 15.49
N GLY A 210 10.89 5.28 15.35
CA GLY A 210 10.86 4.48 14.10
C GLY A 210 10.35 5.28 12.91
N ILE A 211 9.32 6.10 13.11
CA ILE A 211 8.73 6.95 12.07
C ILE A 211 9.71 8.01 11.60
N VAL A 212 10.41 8.67 12.52
CA VAL A 212 11.46 9.65 12.19
C VAL A 212 12.59 8.98 11.39
N GLY A 213 13.03 7.79 11.83
CA GLY A 213 14.03 7.02 11.11
C GLY A 213 13.58 6.57 9.71
N LEU A 214 12.29 6.22 9.53
CA LEU A 214 11.72 5.93 8.21
C LEU A 214 11.71 7.17 7.32
N GLY A 215 11.31 8.32 7.86
CA GLY A 215 11.32 9.58 7.13
C GLY A 215 12.72 9.94 6.64
N GLU A 216 13.72 9.81 7.50
CA GLU A 216 15.12 10.11 7.16
C GLU A 216 15.67 9.11 6.12
N ALA A 217 15.34 7.83 6.22
CA ALA A 217 15.70 6.84 5.21
C ALA A 217 15.11 7.19 3.83
N CYS A 218 13.86 7.68 3.78
CA CYS A 218 13.26 8.18 2.54
C CYS A 218 13.98 9.42 1.98
N ALA A 219 14.38 10.36 2.84
CA ALA A 219 15.11 11.55 2.42
C ALA A 219 16.49 11.22 1.85
N ILE A 220 17.22 10.30 2.48
CA ILE A 220 18.52 9.82 1.99
C ILE A 220 18.35 9.12 0.64
N ALA A 221 17.41 8.19 0.53
CA ALA A 221 17.16 7.47 -0.73
C ALA A 221 16.72 8.37 -1.90
N GLN A 222 16.19 9.56 -1.61
CA GLN A 222 15.84 10.54 -2.64
C GLN A 222 17.03 11.40 -3.07
N ALA A 223 18.05 11.53 -2.22
CA ALA A 223 19.23 12.35 -2.47
C ALA A 223 20.35 11.58 -3.19
N GLU A 224 20.38 10.26 -3.12
CA GLU A 224 21.34 9.34 -3.77
C GLU A 224 20.85 8.87 -5.14
#